data_ce9ea5523b27d77c6cb4c61b5e989ad6
#
_entry.id   ce9ea5523b27d77c6cb4c61b5e989ad6
#
_cell.length_a   1.000
_cell.length_b   1.000
_cell.length_c   1.000
_cell.angle_alpha   90.00
_cell.angle_beta   90.00
_cell.angle_gamma   90.00
#
_symmetry.space_group_name_H-M   'P 1'
#
loop_
_entity.id
_entity.type
_entity.pdbx_description
1 polymer ?
#
loop_
_entity_poly.entity_id
_entity_poly.type
_entity_poly.pdbx_seq_one_letter_code
_entity_poly.pdbx_strand_id
1 'polypeptide(L)'
;MLAGLAPEASPRETGLERRPGPRDGGGAALMLWFYRLLFLPALLLAAPFYLRRMFRRGGYLPGFGQRFGAVPALPARRPGVTRIWLQAVSVGELLAVGPLLRRLVADGGAEVYLTTTTSTGCALAREKYAGMTLGIGYFPFDWWLFSRRAWRAVAPDLVLLAEGEVWPEHLRQAARRGVPAVLVNGRLSDRTFRRLRRFRGLVAPFYRGLVRILPSSEQDAQRYRELGVPSGRLCTTGNLKFDVTIHSLDTWECAMLRRELGFTDGQLVLLGSSTWPGEELALLRLLERARRDGIVCQLLLVPRHAERRDEIVALLEEHPLVWHLRSRGQAMGLVDVCVGDTTGELQRLTQVADLVFVGKSLPPNEGGQTPIEAAALGKPLMFGPAMSNFRPATEALLQAGAAALLENEVELVDQGLALLRDEKRRATMAAAAVRWHVANQGAVERTVRELAPLLRQA
;
A
#
# COMPACT_ATOMS: atom_id res chain seq x y z
N MET A 1 35.19 8.27 46.55
CA MET A 1 34.68 9.62 46.22
C MET A 1 33.55 9.45 45.24
N LEU A 2 32.40 9.87 45.70
CA LEU A 2 31.09 9.86 45.03
C LEU A 2 31.02 10.87 43.88
N ALA A 3 30.43 10.51 42.75
CA ALA A 3 29.73 11.40 41.82
C ALA A 3 29.16 10.51 40.71
N GLY A 4 27.93 10.45 40.38
CA GLY A 4 26.79 11.29 40.45
C GLY A 4 25.88 10.74 39.33
N LEU A 5 24.94 9.83 39.68
CA LEU A 5 23.92 9.32 38.74
C LEU A 5 22.94 10.46 38.44
N ALA A 6 22.83 10.83 37.18
CA ALA A 6 21.75 11.71 36.72
C ALA A 6 20.40 10.96 36.75
N PRO A 7 19.30 11.63 37.09
CA PRO A 7 17.99 10.97 37.23
C PRO A 7 17.43 10.58 35.86
N GLU A 8 16.95 9.35 35.79
CA GLU A 8 16.14 8.83 34.70
C GLU A 8 14.89 9.70 34.51
N ALA A 9 14.64 10.10 33.28
CA ALA A 9 13.44 10.81 32.90
C ALA A 9 12.22 9.89 33.07
N SER A 10 11.37 10.22 34.01
CA SER A 10 10.05 9.64 34.26
C SER A 10 9.23 9.55 32.96
N PRO A 11 8.50 8.44 32.73
CA PRO A 11 7.61 8.33 31.57
C PRO A 11 6.49 9.37 31.73
N ARG A 12 6.38 10.26 30.75
CA ARG A 12 5.27 11.21 30.67
C ARG A 12 3.95 10.41 30.63
N GLU A 13 3.17 10.49 31.68
CA GLU A 13 1.78 10.03 31.70
C GLU A 13 1.03 10.67 30.54
N THR A 14 0.70 9.88 29.54
CA THR A 14 -0.20 10.28 28.46
C THR A 14 -1.63 10.20 28.98
N GLY A 15 -2.05 11.24 29.66
CA GLY A 15 -3.45 11.42 30.10
C GLY A 15 -4.39 11.56 28.90
N LEU A 16 -4.82 10.43 28.36
CA LEU A 16 -5.95 10.33 27.43
C LEU A 16 -7.26 10.29 28.25
N GLU A 17 -7.55 11.39 28.97
CA GLU A 17 -8.89 11.57 29.49
C GLU A 17 -9.91 11.63 28.34
N ARG A 18 -11.03 10.91 28.50
CA ARG A 18 -12.24 11.09 27.67
C ARG A 18 -12.72 12.53 27.82
N ARG A 19 -12.11 13.45 27.10
CA ARG A 19 -12.69 14.79 26.98
C ARG A 19 -13.96 14.67 26.16
N PRO A 20 -15.09 15.21 26.64
CA PRO A 20 -16.31 15.30 25.86
C PRO A 20 -15.94 15.93 24.53
N GLY A 21 -16.42 15.31 23.43
CA GLY A 21 -16.13 15.78 22.07
C GLY A 21 -16.37 17.28 21.97
N PRO A 22 -15.64 18.00 21.11
CA PRO A 22 -15.76 19.45 21.02
C PRO A 22 -17.22 19.81 20.85
N ARG A 23 -17.73 20.63 21.79
CA ARG A 23 -19.03 21.27 21.63
C ARG A 23 -18.97 22.00 20.30
N ASP A 24 -19.80 21.56 19.35
CA ASP A 24 -19.81 22.13 18.00
C ASP A 24 -20.00 23.64 18.14
N GLY A 25 -18.98 24.42 17.87
CA GLY A 25 -19.16 25.84 17.63
C GLY A 25 -20.12 25.98 16.46
N GLY A 26 -21.09 26.91 16.53
CA GLY A 26 -22.19 27.03 15.55
C GLY A 26 -21.80 26.93 14.09
N GLY A 27 -20.55 27.27 13.74
CA GLY A 27 -20.01 27.14 12.38
C GLY A 27 -19.85 25.70 11.87
N ALA A 28 -19.42 24.75 12.69
CA ALA A 28 -19.26 23.36 12.30
C ALA A 28 -20.62 22.68 12.07
N ALA A 29 -21.62 23.01 12.89
CA ALA A 29 -22.99 22.52 12.71
C ALA A 29 -23.63 23.06 11.44
N LEU A 30 -23.48 24.37 11.15
CA LEU A 30 -23.98 24.99 9.94
C LEU A 30 -23.35 24.37 8.68
N MET A 31 -22.04 24.15 8.71
CA MET A 31 -21.29 23.54 7.60
C MET A 31 -21.71 22.09 7.33
N LEU A 32 -21.99 21.31 8.38
CA LEU A 32 -22.55 19.96 8.23
C LEU A 32 -23.94 19.98 7.62
N TRP A 33 -24.78 20.98 7.94
CA TRP A 33 -26.08 21.17 7.32
C TRP A 33 -25.95 21.50 5.83
N PHE A 34 -25.06 22.39 5.43
CA PHE A 34 -24.74 22.64 4.02
C PHE A 34 -24.22 21.39 3.30
N TYR A 35 -23.34 20.63 3.94
CA TYR A 35 -22.87 19.36 3.40
C TYR A 35 -24.03 18.39 3.14
N ARG A 36 -24.93 18.21 4.08
CA ARG A 36 -26.12 17.33 3.96
C ARG A 36 -27.07 17.79 2.84
N LEU A 37 -27.29 19.11 2.77
CA LEU A 37 -28.15 19.70 1.73
C LEU A 37 -27.58 19.51 0.33
N LEU A 38 -26.27 19.69 0.17
CA LEU A 38 -25.59 19.58 -1.11
C LEU A 38 -25.27 18.13 -1.50
N PHE A 39 -25.12 17.24 -0.53
CA PHE A 39 -24.70 15.85 -0.77
C PHE A 39 -25.71 15.10 -1.66
N LEU A 40 -27.00 15.18 -1.36
CA LEU A 40 -28.01 14.43 -2.11
C LEU A 40 -28.16 14.92 -3.57
N PRO A 41 -28.27 16.22 -3.85
CA PRO A 41 -28.21 16.74 -5.21
C PRO A 41 -26.91 16.36 -5.96
N ALA A 42 -25.76 16.48 -5.31
CA ALA A 42 -24.49 16.08 -5.91
C ALA A 42 -24.44 14.58 -6.22
N LEU A 43 -24.96 13.74 -5.33
CA LEU A 43 -25.07 12.30 -5.55
C LEU A 43 -25.98 11.98 -6.73
N LEU A 44 -27.15 12.64 -6.84
CA LEU A 44 -28.08 12.45 -7.93
C LEU A 44 -27.49 12.90 -9.29
N LEU A 45 -26.81 14.02 -9.33
CA LEU A 45 -26.11 14.52 -10.52
C LEU A 45 -24.96 13.59 -10.95
N ALA A 46 -24.25 13.02 -9.98
CA ALA A 46 -23.15 12.10 -10.24
C ALA A 46 -23.64 10.66 -10.56
N ALA A 47 -24.86 10.30 -10.17
CA ALA A 47 -25.40 8.95 -10.28
C ALA A 47 -25.33 8.38 -11.71
N PRO A 48 -25.70 9.08 -12.79
CA PRO A 48 -25.64 8.52 -14.14
C PRO A 48 -24.22 8.12 -14.54
N PHE A 49 -23.22 8.94 -14.19
CA PHE A 49 -21.81 8.67 -14.45
C PHE A 49 -21.32 7.47 -13.62
N TYR A 50 -21.64 7.44 -12.32
CA TYR A 50 -21.27 6.33 -11.44
C TYR A 50 -21.96 5.03 -11.83
N LEU A 51 -23.24 5.03 -12.15
CA LEU A 51 -23.97 3.84 -12.59
C LEU A 51 -23.40 3.30 -13.90
N ARG A 52 -23.15 4.16 -14.91
CA ARG A 52 -22.49 3.74 -16.15
C ARG A 52 -21.12 3.11 -15.90
N ARG A 53 -20.31 3.68 -14.99
CA ARG A 53 -19.00 3.13 -14.61
C ARG A 53 -19.14 1.80 -13.87
N MET A 54 -20.15 1.68 -13.00
CA MET A 54 -20.44 0.45 -12.25
C MET A 54 -20.86 -0.68 -13.20
N PHE A 55 -21.78 -0.41 -14.13
CA PHE A 55 -22.21 -1.40 -15.12
C PHE A 55 -21.06 -1.85 -16.01
N ARG A 56 -20.18 -0.93 -16.43
CA ARG A 56 -19.00 -1.26 -17.23
C ARG A 56 -17.97 -2.13 -16.48
N ARG A 57 -17.82 -1.94 -15.17
CA ARG A 57 -16.82 -2.68 -14.36
C ARG A 57 -17.37 -3.96 -13.73
N GLY A 58 -18.69 -4.11 -13.65
CA GLY A 58 -19.36 -5.24 -13.00
C GLY A 58 -19.12 -5.33 -11.49
N GLY A 59 -19.74 -6.35 -10.87
CA GLY A 59 -19.45 -6.72 -9.48
C GLY A 59 -20.05 -5.85 -8.37
N TYR A 60 -20.85 -4.83 -8.69
CA TYR A 60 -21.44 -3.93 -7.68
C TYR A 60 -22.82 -4.34 -7.17
N LEU A 61 -23.59 -5.11 -7.94
CA LEU A 61 -24.95 -5.50 -7.58
C LEU A 61 -25.01 -6.30 -6.26
N PRO A 62 -24.14 -7.28 -6.01
CA PRO A 62 -24.09 -7.94 -4.72
C PRO A 62 -23.62 -6.97 -3.62
N GLY A 63 -24.53 -6.61 -2.72
CA GLY A 63 -24.25 -5.71 -1.60
C GLY A 63 -24.49 -4.22 -1.88
N PHE A 64 -25.10 -3.84 -3.00
CA PHE A 64 -25.40 -2.42 -3.30
C PHE A 64 -26.22 -1.74 -2.19
N GLY A 65 -27.15 -2.46 -1.56
CA GLY A 65 -27.94 -1.97 -0.43
C GLY A 65 -27.11 -1.50 0.77
N GLN A 66 -25.86 -1.98 0.89
CA GLN A 66 -24.95 -1.55 1.96
C GLN A 66 -24.56 -0.07 1.82
N ARG A 67 -24.57 0.47 0.59
CA ARG A 67 -24.39 1.91 0.34
C ARG A 67 -25.47 2.77 1.02
N PHE A 68 -26.63 2.19 1.27
CA PHE A 68 -27.75 2.82 1.99
C PHE A 68 -27.79 2.38 3.46
N GLY A 69 -26.66 1.88 3.98
CA GLY A 69 -26.51 1.50 5.38
C GLY A 69 -27.10 0.14 5.77
N ALA A 70 -27.47 -0.71 4.79
CA ALA A 70 -27.93 -2.07 5.05
C ALA A 70 -26.73 -3.00 5.32
N VAL A 71 -26.16 -2.94 6.51
CA VAL A 71 -25.06 -3.82 6.91
C VAL A 71 -25.59 -5.24 7.09
N PRO A 72 -24.91 -6.29 6.59
CA PRO A 72 -25.24 -7.67 6.89
C PRO A 72 -25.27 -7.94 8.40
N ALA A 73 -25.99 -8.97 8.83
CA ALA A 73 -25.96 -9.39 10.21
C ALA A 73 -24.54 -9.75 10.62
N LEU A 74 -24.02 -9.07 11.63
CA LEU A 74 -22.71 -9.34 12.19
C LEU A 74 -22.83 -10.32 13.36
N PRO A 75 -21.80 -11.11 13.66
CA PRO A 75 -21.76 -11.95 14.85
C PRO A 75 -22.00 -11.15 16.13
N ALA A 76 -22.52 -11.82 17.16
CA ALA A 76 -22.66 -11.24 18.48
C ALA A 76 -21.31 -10.69 18.97
N ARG A 77 -21.35 -9.63 19.74
CA ARG A 77 -20.12 -9.03 20.32
C ARG A 77 -19.47 -10.00 21.30
N ARG A 78 -18.16 -10.15 21.18
CA ARG A 78 -17.38 -10.88 22.18
C ARG A 78 -17.10 -9.95 23.36
N PRO A 79 -17.43 -10.35 24.60
CA PRO A 79 -17.13 -9.54 25.79
C PRO A 79 -15.63 -9.24 25.90
N GLY A 80 -15.29 -8.00 26.23
CA GLY A 80 -13.90 -7.57 26.41
C GLY A 80 -13.06 -7.45 25.12
N VAL A 81 -13.67 -7.60 23.93
CA VAL A 81 -13.00 -7.47 22.67
C VAL A 81 -13.46 -6.22 21.93
N THR A 82 -12.52 -5.37 21.56
CA THR A 82 -12.79 -4.11 20.85
C THR A 82 -13.30 -4.37 19.43
N ARG A 83 -14.48 -3.84 19.11
CA ARG A 83 -15.02 -3.88 17.74
C ARG A 83 -14.55 -2.66 16.96
N ILE A 84 -13.79 -2.91 15.92
CA ILE A 84 -13.19 -1.88 15.04
C ILE A 84 -13.96 -1.82 13.72
N TRP A 85 -14.33 -0.61 13.30
CA TRP A 85 -14.75 -0.36 11.92
C TRP A 85 -13.58 0.21 11.13
N LEU A 86 -12.97 -0.61 10.27
CA LEU A 86 -11.86 -0.21 9.39
C LEU A 86 -12.37 0.13 7.99
N GLN A 87 -12.07 1.34 7.52
CA GLN A 87 -12.40 1.80 6.17
C GLN A 87 -11.14 1.97 5.35
N ALA A 88 -11.09 1.30 4.17
CA ALA A 88 -10.07 1.45 3.15
C ALA A 88 -10.75 1.56 1.77
N VAL A 89 -10.58 2.68 1.07
CA VAL A 89 -11.37 3.02 -0.13
C VAL A 89 -10.98 2.18 -1.33
N SER A 90 -9.70 1.97 -1.55
CA SER A 90 -9.13 1.39 -2.77
C SER A 90 -8.35 0.11 -2.50
N VAL A 91 -8.05 -0.63 -3.58
CA VAL A 91 -7.14 -1.79 -3.54
C VAL A 91 -5.79 -1.43 -2.91
N GLY A 92 -5.23 -0.26 -3.27
CA GLY A 92 -3.94 0.17 -2.74
C GLY A 92 -3.95 0.46 -1.24
N GLU A 93 -5.02 1.07 -0.74
CA GLU A 93 -5.22 1.30 0.69
C GLU A 93 -5.47 0.00 1.45
N LEU A 94 -6.29 -0.88 0.87
CA LEU A 94 -6.60 -2.19 1.44
C LEU A 94 -5.33 -3.04 1.64
N LEU A 95 -4.45 -3.06 0.64
CA LEU A 95 -3.15 -3.74 0.76
C LEU A 95 -2.24 -3.08 1.79
N ALA A 96 -2.27 -1.75 1.86
CA ALA A 96 -1.49 -0.99 2.86
C ALA A 96 -1.89 -1.30 4.29
N VAL A 97 -3.21 -1.38 4.57
CA VAL A 97 -3.69 -1.67 5.93
C VAL A 97 -3.73 -3.17 6.26
N GLY A 98 -3.47 -4.04 5.30
CA GLY A 98 -3.49 -5.51 5.50
C GLY A 98 -2.59 -6.00 6.63
N PRO A 99 -1.31 -5.60 6.71
CA PRO A 99 -0.44 -5.94 7.84
C PRO A 99 -0.98 -5.44 9.18
N LEU A 100 -1.50 -4.22 9.24
CA LEU A 100 -2.14 -3.67 10.43
C LEU A 100 -3.38 -4.48 10.84
N LEU A 101 -4.25 -4.81 9.86
CA LEU A 101 -5.42 -5.64 10.11
C LEU A 101 -5.04 -6.99 10.73
N ARG A 102 -4.08 -7.70 10.12
CA ARG A 102 -3.57 -8.98 10.67
C ARG A 102 -3.07 -8.83 12.10
N ARG A 103 -2.32 -7.78 12.39
CA ARG A 103 -1.77 -7.52 13.72
C ARG A 103 -2.84 -7.17 14.76
N LEU A 104 -3.90 -6.43 14.36
CA LEU A 104 -5.01 -6.08 15.26
C LEU A 104 -5.88 -7.29 15.62
N VAL A 105 -6.08 -8.25 14.70
CA VAL A 105 -6.89 -9.44 14.95
C VAL A 105 -6.09 -10.60 15.55
N ALA A 106 -4.75 -10.55 15.47
CA ALA A 106 -3.89 -11.53 16.11
C ALA A 106 -4.20 -11.59 17.62
N ASP A 107 -4.06 -12.79 18.18
CA ASP A 107 -4.27 -13.04 19.60
C ASP A 107 -5.69 -12.69 20.12
N GLY A 108 -6.65 -12.54 19.20
CA GLY A 108 -8.03 -12.19 19.54
C GLY A 108 -8.22 -10.77 20.07
N GLY A 109 -7.24 -9.89 19.88
CA GLY A 109 -7.21 -8.54 20.47
C GLY A 109 -8.32 -7.60 19.97
N ALA A 110 -8.79 -7.80 18.74
CA ALA A 110 -9.89 -7.02 18.18
C ALA A 110 -10.75 -7.84 17.21
N GLU A 111 -11.99 -7.42 17.01
CA GLU A 111 -12.86 -7.89 15.95
C GLU A 111 -13.13 -6.76 14.95
N VAL A 112 -12.88 -7.02 13.66
CA VAL A 112 -12.86 -5.96 12.64
C VAL A 112 -13.98 -6.15 11.63
N TYR A 113 -14.81 -5.11 11.44
CA TYR A 113 -15.67 -4.95 10.27
C TYR A 113 -14.94 -4.08 9.23
N LEU A 114 -14.65 -4.68 8.08
CA LEU A 114 -13.89 -4.04 7.01
C LEU A 114 -14.81 -3.50 5.92
N THR A 115 -14.64 -2.24 5.55
CA THR A 115 -15.40 -1.64 4.45
C THR A 115 -14.50 -1.03 3.38
N THR A 116 -15.01 -1.04 2.14
CA THR A 116 -14.35 -0.44 0.99
C THR A 116 -15.36 0.28 0.10
N THR A 117 -14.89 1.12 -0.84
CA THR A 117 -15.79 1.83 -1.76
C THR A 117 -15.79 1.26 -3.18
N THR A 118 -14.85 0.40 -3.56
CA THR A 118 -14.74 -0.14 -4.92
C THR A 118 -15.10 -1.62 -4.99
N SER A 119 -15.66 -2.08 -6.13
CA SER A 119 -15.96 -3.51 -6.33
C SER A 119 -14.70 -4.36 -6.32
N THR A 120 -13.64 -3.89 -6.97
CA THR A 120 -12.32 -4.55 -6.99
C THR A 120 -11.72 -4.63 -5.59
N GLY A 121 -11.83 -3.56 -4.79
CA GLY A 121 -11.42 -3.59 -3.38
C GLY A 121 -12.24 -4.58 -2.56
N CYS A 122 -13.56 -4.64 -2.78
CA CYS A 122 -14.42 -5.58 -2.06
C CYS A 122 -14.14 -7.05 -2.43
N ALA A 123 -13.88 -7.34 -3.69
CA ALA A 123 -13.46 -8.68 -4.15
C ALA A 123 -12.15 -9.09 -3.49
N LEU A 124 -11.12 -8.23 -3.56
CA LEU A 124 -9.82 -8.49 -2.94
C LEU A 124 -9.92 -8.64 -1.42
N ALA A 125 -10.76 -7.81 -0.76
CA ALA A 125 -10.96 -7.92 0.68
C ALA A 125 -11.54 -9.27 1.06
N ARG A 126 -12.54 -9.76 0.33
CA ARG A 126 -13.15 -11.08 0.54
C ARG A 126 -12.17 -12.21 0.31
N GLU A 127 -11.36 -12.12 -0.74
CA GLU A 127 -10.32 -13.10 -1.04
C GLU A 127 -9.28 -13.20 0.09
N LYS A 128 -8.76 -12.05 0.54
CA LYS A 128 -7.59 -12.02 1.45
C LYS A 128 -7.92 -11.98 2.93
N TYR A 129 -9.09 -11.42 3.31
CA TYR A 129 -9.36 -11.06 4.71
C TYR A 129 -10.68 -11.60 5.27
N ALA A 130 -11.48 -12.38 4.49
CA ALA A 130 -12.77 -12.90 4.96
C ALA A 130 -12.62 -13.76 6.23
N GLY A 131 -11.59 -14.61 6.28
CA GLY A 131 -11.37 -15.51 7.41
C GLY A 131 -10.92 -14.85 8.72
N MET A 132 -10.58 -13.54 8.68
CA MET A 132 -10.08 -12.81 9.86
C MET A 132 -10.93 -11.61 10.23
N THR A 133 -12.03 -11.34 9.55
CA THR A 133 -12.90 -10.19 9.79
C THR A 133 -14.30 -10.63 10.17
N LEU A 134 -15.01 -9.79 10.96
CA LEU A 134 -16.44 -10.00 11.27
C LEU A 134 -17.31 -10.00 10.02
N GLY A 135 -16.89 -9.30 9.01
CA GLY A 135 -17.57 -9.14 7.75
C GLY A 135 -16.91 -8.08 6.89
N ILE A 136 -17.19 -8.17 5.60
CA ILE A 136 -16.66 -7.25 4.59
C ILE A 136 -17.83 -6.66 3.83
N GLY A 137 -17.80 -5.33 3.68
CA GLY A 137 -18.88 -4.65 3.00
C GLY A 137 -18.47 -3.37 2.27
N TYR A 138 -19.47 -2.74 1.67
CA TYR A 138 -19.31 -1.42 1.12
C TYR A 138 -19.53 -0.36 2.18
N PHE A 139 -18.65 0.67 2.19
CA PHE A 139 -18.87 1.84 3.01
C PHE A 139 -20.16 2.56 2.60
N PRO A 140 -21.04 2.96 3.55
CA PRO A 140 -22.28 3.64 3.22
C PRO A 140 -22.01 5.00 2.59
N PHE A 141 -22.92 5.50 1.78
CA PHE A 141 -22.89 6.91 1.38
C PHE A 141 -22.90 7.80 2.62
N ASP A 142 -22.04 8.81 2.64
CA ASP A 142 -21.82 9.66 3.82
C ASP A 142 -22.97 10.67 4.04
N TRP A 143 -24.18 10.15 4.12
CA TRP A 143 -25.38 10.91 4.40
C TRP A 143 -26.01 10.44 5.71
N TRP A 144 -26.62 11.35 6.47
CA TRP A 144 -27.01 11.14 7.86
C TRP A 144 -27.85 9.88 8.11
N LEU A 145 -28.81 9.58 7.24
CA LEU A 145 -29.68 8.43 7.40
C LEU A 145 -28.94 7.11 7.17
N PHE A 146 -28.15 7.05 6.10
CA PHE A 146 -27.43 5.83 5.71
C PHE A 146 -26.28 5.55 6.68
N SER A 147 -25.52 6.60 7.03
CA SER A 147 -24.48 6.50 8.02
C SER A 147 -25.04 6.08 9.38
N ARG A 148 -26.13 6.71 9.87
CA ARG A 148 -26.79 6.36 11.13
C ARG A 148 -27.25 4.90 11.17
N ARG A 149 -27.83 4.39 10.07
CA ARG A 149 -28.28 3.00 9.95
C ARG A 149 -27.11 2.04 10.06
N ALA A 150 -26.06 2.26 9.29
CA ALA A 150 -24.84 1.44 9.34
C ALA A 150 -24.18 1.47 10.73
N TRP A 151 -24.07 2.64 11.35
CA TRP A 151 -23.52 2.79 12.69
C TRP A 151 -24.27 2.02 13.77
N ARG A 152 -25.61 1.92 13.65
CA ARG A 152 -26.42 1.10 14.57
C ARG A 152 -26.16 -0.38 14.41
N ALA A 153 -25.95 -0.83 13.16
CA ALA A 153 -25.73 -2.23 12.86
C ALA A 153 -24.30 -2.69 13.21
N VAL A 154 -23.29 -1.86 12.91
CA VAL A 154 -21.88 -2.18 13.22
C VAL A 154 -21.60 -2.02 14.71
N ALA A 155 -22.12 -0.95 15.32
CA ALA A 155 -21.88 -0.58 16.72
C ALA A 155 -20.39 -0.66 17.12
N PRO A 156 -19.48 0.06 16.44
CA PRO A 156 -18.05 -0.03 16.69
C PRO A 156 -17.66 0.69 18.00
N ASP A 157 -16.55 0.25 18.59
CA ASP A 157 -15.88 0.89 19.72
C ASP A 157 -14.75 1.82 19.27
N LEU A 158 -14.21 1.55 18.06
CA LEU A 158 -13.14 2.32 17.43
C LEU A 158 -13.37 2.38 15.92
N VAL A 159 -13.09 3.53 15.31
CA VAL A 159 -13.10 3.71 13.86
C VAL A 159 -11.68 3.98 13.36
N LEU A 160 -11.26 3.23 12.36
CA LEU A 160 -10.00 3.46 11.65
C LEU A 160 -10.30 3.85 10.19
N LEU A 161 -9.79 5.00 9.78
CA LEU A 161 -9.87 5.51 8.41
C LEU A 161 -8.47 5.45 7.78
N ALA A 162 -8.36 4.94 6.55
CA ALA A 162 -7.08 4.81 5.87
C ALA A 162 -6.73 6.05 5.03
N GLU A 163 -5.46 6.39 4.98
CA GLU A 163 -4.82 7.40 4.12
C GLU A 163 -5.44 8.81 4.22
N GLY A 164 -6.23 9.23 3.26
CA GLY A 164 -6.75 10.62 3.18
C GLY A 164 -8.25 10.76 3.46
N GLU A 165 -8.88 9.71 3.94
CA GLU A 165 -10.32 9.59 4.01
C GLU A 165 -10.91 10.29 5.23
N VAL A 166 -11.60 11.41 4.98
CA VAL A 166 -12.36 12.15 6.00
C VAL A 166 -13.81 12.26 5.54
N TRP A 167 -14.69 11.56 6.25
CA TRP A 167 -16.11 11.46 5.95
C TRP A 167 -16.92 12.25 7.01
N PRO A 168 -17.44 13.45 6.69
CA PRO A 168 -18.03 14.35 7.69
C PRO A 168 -19.13 13.75 8.52
N GLU A 169 -20.08 13.05 7.89
CA GLU A 169 -21.20 12.46 8.62
C GLU A 169 -20.75 11.24 9.44
N HIS A 170 -19.82 10.45 8.92
CA HIS A 170 -19.27 9.31 9.64
C HIS A 170 -18.54 9.75 10.92
N LEU A 171 -17.72 10.80 10.84
CA LEU A 171 -17.06 11.40 12.00
C LEU A 171 -18.07 12.02 12.97
N ARG A 172 -19.15 12.63 12.47
CA ARG A 172 -20.26 13.13 13.31
C ARG A 172 -20.94 12.00 14.07
N GLN A 173 -21.17 10.86 13.43
CA GLN A 173 -21.74 9.69 14.09
C GLN A 173 -20.81 9.14 15.17
N ALA A 174 -19.49 9.12 14.93
CA ALA A 174 -18.48 8.76 15.92
C ALA A 174 -18.54 9.69 17.14
N ALA A 175 -18.45 11.00 16.91
CA ALA A 175 -18.50 12.01 17.96
C ALA A 175 -19.78 11.94 18.82
N ARG A 176 -20.95 11.76 18.18
CA ARG A 176 -22.24 11.64 18.90
C ARG A 176 -22.35 10.41 19.79
N ARG A 177 -21.59 9.37 19.50
CA ARG A 177 -21.58 8.10 20.26
C ARG A 177 -20.41 8.00 21.23
N GLY A 178 -19.53 9.01 21.26
CA GLY A 178 -18.30 8.97 22.05
C GLY A 178 -17.29 7.94 21.55
N VAL A 179 -17.43 7.49 20.28
CA VAL A 179 -16.51 6.50 19.68
C VAL A 179 -15.31 7.23 19.08
N PRO A 180 -14.07 6.87 19.47
CA PRO A 180 -12.88 7.45 18.88
C PRO A 180 -12.74 7.09 17.41
N ALA A 181 -12.30 8.07 16.61
CA ALA A 181 -11.95 7.88 15.20
C ALA A 181 -10.49 8.27 14.99
N VAL A 182 -9.73 7.40 14.32
CA VAL A 182 -8.29 7.59 14.05
C VAL A 182 -8.06 7.47 12.55
N LEU A 183 -7.24 8.39 12.00
CA LEU A 183 -6.74 8.29 10.64
C LEU A 183 -5.39 7.57 10.68
N VAL A 184 -5.29 6.40 10.05
CA VAL A 184 -4.08 5.60 9.96
C VAL A 184 -3.44 5.74 8.59
N ASN A 185 -2.09 5.66 8.51
CA ASN A 185 -1.33 5.85 7.27
C ASN A 185 -1.67 7.17 6.57
N GLY A 186 -1.87 8.24 7.36
CA GLY A 186 -2.36 9.52 6.88
C GLY A 186 -1.48 10.12 5.78
N ARG A 187 -2.04 10.34 4.57
CA ARG A 187 -1.33 10.87 3.41
C ARG A 187 -2.15 11.93 2.69
N LEU A 188 -1.47 12.95 2.21
CA LEU A 188 -2.07 14.00 1.40
C LEU A 188 -1.23 14.23 0.15
N SER A 189 -1.80 13.94 -1.04
CA SER A 189 -1.14 14.31 -2.29
C SER A 189 -1.01 15.83 -2.42
N ASP A 190 -0.01 16.32 -3.17
CA ASP A 190 0.22 17.75 -3.40
C ASP A 190 -1.04 18.46 -3.91
N ARG A 191 -1.77 17.81 -4.83
CA ARG A 191 -3.03 18.32 -5.38
C ARG A 191 -4.10 18.44 -4.30
N THR A 192 -4.26 17.39 -3.49
CA THR A 192 -5.25 17.36 -2.40
C THR A 192 -4.89 18.39 -1.34
N PHE A 193 -3.62 18.45 -0.92
CA PHE A 193 -3.14 19.40 0.06
C PHE A 193 -3.36 20.85 -0.38
N ARG A 194 -2.98 21.22 -1.62
CA ARG A 194 -3.22 22.59 -2.15
C ARG A 194 -4.70 22.95 -2.13
N ARG A 195 -5.57 22.03 -2.50
CA ARG A 195 -7.02 22.23 -2.48
C ARG A 195 -7.54 22.44 -1.05
N LEU A 196 -7.18 21.53 -0.13
CA LEU A 196 -7.63 21.59 1.27
C LEU A 196 -7.09 22.83 1.99
N ARG A 197 -5.85 23.24 1.72
CA ARG A 197 -5.26 24.45 2.30
C ARG A 197 -6.01 25.72 1.90
N ARG A 198 -6.47 25.81 0.66
CA ARG A 198 -7.32 26.92 0.19
C ARG A 198 -8.62 27.03 0.97
N PHE A 199 -9.16 25.92 1.43
CA PHE A 199 -10.41 25.84 2.16
C PHE A 199 -10.23 25.38 3.62
N ARG A 200 -9.04 25.66 4.21
CA ARG A 200 -8.68 25.13 5.53
C ARG A 200 -9.73 25.44 6.63
N GLY A 201 -10.33 26.62 6.58
CA GLY A 201 -11.38 27.00 7.53
C GLY A 201 -12.61 26.09 7.51
N LEU A 202 -12.92 25.53 6.32
CA LEU A 202 -14.03 24.60 6.11
C LEU A 202 -13.66 23.15 6.46
N VAL A 203 -12.41 22.75 6.27
CA VAL A 203 -12.00 21.36 6.46
C VAL A 203 -11.40 21.06 7.84
N ALA A 204 -10.78 22.04 8.47
CA ALA A 204 -10.17 21.89 9.81
C ALA A 204 -11.12 21.32 10.88
N PRO A 205 -12.41 21.69 10.95
CA PRO A 205 -13.34 21.13 11.90
C PRO A 205 -13.53 19.62 11.77
N PHE A 206 -13.47 19.08 10.53
CA PHE A 206 -13.60 17.63 10.29
C PHE A 206 -12.36 16.88 10.79
N TYR A 207 -11.15 17.40 10.51
CA TYR A 207 -9.92 16.80 11.06
C TYR A 207 -9.87 16.86 12.59
N ARG A 208 -10.48 17.88 13.21
CA ARG A 208 -10.61 17.97 14.66
C ARG A 208 -11.55 16.92 15.26
N GLY A 209 -12.40 16.29 14.43
CA GLY A 209 -13.22 15.15 14.84
C GLY A 209 -12.43 13.86 15.06
N LEU A 210 -11.20 13.80 14.56
CA LEU A 210 -10.28 12.67 14.77
C LEU A 210 -9.54 12.84 16.10
N VAL A 211 -9.51 11.76 16.90
CA VAL A 211 -8.77 11.79 18.19
C VAL A 211 -7.26 11.70 17.95
N ARG A 212 -6.86 10.98 16.90
CA ARG A 212 -5.48 10.86 16.43
C ARG A 212 -5.42 10.85 14.90
N ILE A 213 -4.35 11.37 14.36
CA ILE A 213 -3.92 11.20 12.97
C ILE A 213 -2.52 10.64 13.00
N LEU A 214 -2.30 9.53 12.31
CA LEU A 214 -1.03 8.82 12.22
C LEU A 214 -0.46 8.99 10.81
N PRO A 215 0.30 10.09 10.55
CA PRO A 215 0.86 10.38 9.24
C PRO A 215 1.86 9.33 8.79
N SER A 216 1.91 9.10 7.46
CA SER A 216 2.86 8.16 6.85
C SER A 216 4.28 8.72 6.73
N SER A 217 4.44 10.04 6.86
CA SER A 217 5.72 10.74 6.79
C SER A 217 5.68 12.04 7.58
N GLU A 218 6.83 12.61 7.89
CA GLU A 218 6.90 13.93 8.53
C GLU A 218 6.37 15.05 7.60
N GLN A 219 6.54 14.89 6.30
CA GLN A 219 5.95 15.80 5.32
C GLN A 219 4.41 15.80 5.41
N ASP A 220 3.79 14.62 5.53
CA ASP A 220 2.35 14.52 5.73
C ASP A 220 1.94 15.12 7.09
N ALA A 221 2.71 14.89 8.15
CA ALA A 221 2.47 15.50 9.46
C ALA A 221 2.47 17.03 9.38
N GLN A 222 3.44 17.61 8.67
CA GLN A 222 3.51 19.05 8.44
C GLN A 222 2.28 19.57 7.68
N ARG A 223 1.83 18.85 6.63
CA ARG A 223 0.62 19.19 5.89
C ARG A 223 -0.63 19.21 6.78
N TYR A 224 -0.77 18.25 7.69
CA TYR A 224 -1.88 18.24 8.64
C TYR A 224 -1.80 19.38 9.65
N ARG A 225 -0.60 19.77 10.13
CA ARG A 225 -0.40 20.98 10.97
C ARG A 225 -0.88 22.23 10.24
N GLU A 226 -0.51 22.40 8.98
CA GLU A 226 -0.94 23.54 8.15
C GLU A 226 -2.46 23.55 7.90
N LEU A 227 -3.12 22.39 7.89
CA LEU A 227 -4.57 22.29 7.86
C LEU A 227 -5.26 22.60 9.19
N GLY A 228 -4.48 22.87 10.25
CA GLY A 228 -5.00 23.26 11.56
C GLY A 228 -5.25 22.09 12.52
N VAL A 229 -4.60 20.95 12.29
CA VAL A 229 -4.61 19.83 13.24
C VAL A 229 -3.61 20.12 14.36
N PRO A 230 -4.04 20.04 15.65
CA PRO A 230 -3.12 20.24 16.77
C PRO A 230 -2.00 19.21 16.80
N SER A 231 -0.76 19.65 17.06
CA SER A 231 0.42 18.76 17.07
C SER A 231 0.27 17.59 18.07
N GLY A 232 -0.39 17.78 19.19
CA GLY A 232 -0.64 16.69 20.17
C GLY A 232 -1.55 15.57 19.67
N ARG A 233 -2.22 15.74 18.52
CA ARG A 233 -3.02 14.70 17.86
C ARG A 233 -2.29 14.01 16.72
N LEU A 234 -1.08 14.46 16.38
CA LEU A 234 -0.25 13.92 15.31
C LEU A 234 0.85 13.04 15.91
N CYS A 235 1.01 11.84 15.38
CA CYS A 235 2.15 10.99 15.64
C CYS A 235 2.57 10.30 14.35
N THR A 236 3.72 10.65 13.79
CA THR A 236 4.23 10.06 12.56
C THR A 236 4.61 8.60 12.81
N THR A 237 3.83 7.66 12.27
CA THR A 237 4.07 6.21 12.45
C THR A 237 4.81 5.57 11.28
N GLY A 238 4.95 6.29 10.16
CA GLY A 238 5.54 5.74 8.95
C GLY A 238 4.49 5.14 8.00
N ASN A 239 4.96 4.71 6.84
CA ASN A 239 4.08 4.19 5.80
C ASN A 239 3.86 2.68 5.96
N LEU A 240 2.63 2.27 6.23
CA LEU A 240 2.25 0.85 6.39
C LEU A 240 2.62 -0.02 5.18
N LYS A 241 2.76 0.57 3.99
CA LYS A 241 3.18 -0.14 2.77
C LYS A 241 4.62 -0.66 2.84
N PHE A 242 5.44 -0.10 3.73
CA PHE A 242 6.84 -0.51 3.87
C PHE A 242 7.02 -1.72 4.79
N ASP A 243 6.02 -2.07 5.58
CA ASP A 243 6.02 -3.25 6.43
C ASP A 243 5.58 -4.49 5.63
N VAL A 244 6.41 -4.85 4.66
CA VAL A 244 6.20 -6.08 3.89
C VAL A 244 6.74 -7.28 4.67
N THR A 245 5.94 -8.34 4.72
CA THR A 245 6.43 -9.62 5.26
C THR A 245 7.21 -10.32 4.18
N ILE A 246 8.50 -10.53 4.42
CA ILE A 246 9.39 -11.27 3.53
C ILE A 246 9.56 -12.69 4.08
N HIS A 247 9.21 -13.68 3.29
CA HIS A 247 9.58 -15.07 3.53
C HIS A 247 10.92 -15.33 2.83
N SER A 248 12.02 -15.15 3.57
CA SER A 248 13.36 -15.31 3.01
C SER A 248 13.63 -16.78 2.71
N LEU A 249 14.08 -17.04 1.49
CA LEU A 249 14.63 -18.33 1.09
C LEU A 249 16.05 -18.48 1.62
N ASP A 250 16.43 -19.65 2.04
CA ASP A 250 17.82 -19.96 2.34
C ASP A 250 18.64 -20.20 1.05
N THR A 251 19.94 -20.41 1.20
CA THR A 251 20.85 -20.61 0.06
C THR A 251 20.48 -21.84 -0.77
N TRP A 252 20.04 -22.92 -0.11
CA TRP A 252 19.64 -24.13 -0.80
C TRP A 252 18.33 -23.94 -1.57
N GLU A 253 17.34 -23.31 -0.95
CA GLU A 253 16.07 -22.97 -1.58
C GLU A 253 16.26 -22.04 -2.79
N CYS A 254 17.17 -21.04 -2.68
CA CYS A 254 17.53 -20.18 -3.81
C CYS A 254 18.18 -20.98 -4.97
N ALA A 255 19.11 -21.90 -4.67
CA ALA A 255 19.73 -22.74 -5.67
C ALA A 255 18.71 -23.67 -6.33
N MET A 256 17.82 -24.28 -5.55
CA MET A 256 16.74 -25.11 -6.08
C MET A 256 15.80 -24.28 -6.99
N LEU A 257 15.40 -23.09 -6.56
CA LEU A 257 14.56 -22.21 -7.37
C LEU A 257 15.25 -21.82 -8.69
N ARG A 258 16.56 -21.51 -8.67
CA ARG A 258 17.33 -21.25 -9.91
C ARG A 258 17.25 -22.43 -10.86
N ARG A 259 17.43 -23.66 -10.37
CA ARG A 259 17.34 -24.89 -11.19
C ARG A 259 15.91 -25.10 -11.72
N GLU A 260 14.87 -24.87 -10.90
CA GLU A 260 13.47 -24.93 -11.36
C GLU A 260 13.21 -23.98 -12.52
N LEU A 261 13.84 -22.81 -12.52
CA LEU A 261 13.74 -21.80 -13.58
C LEU A 261 14.62 -22.08 -14.79
N GLY A 262 15.49 -23.10 -14.75
CA GLY A 262 16.48 -23.41 -15.77
C GLY A 262 17.71 -22.50 -15.74
N PHE A 263 17.99 -21.89 -14.58
CA PHE A 263 19.11 -20.99 -14.41
C PHE A 263 20.34 -21.68 -13.84
N THR A 264 21.50 -21.20 -14.23
CA THR A 264 22.79 -21.72 -13.78
C THR A 264 23.21 -21.07 -12.47
N ASP A 265 23.73 -21.87 -11.55
CA ASP A 265 24.31 -21.36 -10.33
C ASP A 265 25.53 -20.48 -10.65
N GLY A 266 25.65 -19.33 -9.95
CA GLY A 266 26.75 -18.38 -10.12
C GLY A 266 26.64 -17.42 -11.31
N GLN A 267 25.67 -17.58 -12.19
CA GLN A 267 25.38 -16.58 -13.23
C GLN A 267 24.47 -15.47 -12.71
N LEU A 268 24.61 -14.26 -13.28
CA LEU A 268 23.78 -13.13 -12.93
C LEU A 268 22.34 -13.31 -13.43
N VAL A 269 21.38 -12.94 -12.59
CA VAL A 269 19.95 -12.94 -12.96
C VAL A 269 19.43 -11.51 -12.97
N LEU A 270 19.05 -11.04 -14.17
CA LEU A 270 18.31 -9.80 -14.35
C LEU A 270 16.81 -10.08 -14.22
N LEU A 271 16.12 -9.39 -13.35
CA LEU A 271 14.66 -9.50 -13.17
C LEU A 271 13.94 -8.29 -13.75
N GLY A 272 13.00 -8.53 -14.67
CA GLY A 272 11.94 -7.59 -15.01
C GLY A 272 10.73 -7.82 -14.10
N SER A 273 10.57 -6.98 -13.08
CA SER A 273 9.53 -7.11 -12.05
C SER A 273 8.24 -6.40 -12.44
N SER A 274 7.15 -7.13 -12.62
CA SER A 274 5.82 -6.60 -13.00
C SER A 274 5.85 -5.76 -14.28
N THR A 275 6.45 -6.31 -15.33
CA THR A 275 6.67 -5.65 -16.62
C THR A 275 5.38 -5.33 -17.36
N TRP A 276 5.46 -4.35 -18.25
CA TRP A 276 4.40 -3.85 -19.12
C TRP A 276 4.87 -3.81 -20.57
N PRO A 277 3.93 -3.69 -21.55
CA PRO A 277 4.26 -3.67 -22.97
C PRO A 277 5.41 -2.71 -23.32
N GLY A 278 6.38 -3.19 -24.09
CA GLY A 278 7.60 -2.49 -24.49
C GLY A 278 8.80 -2.70 -23.56
N GLU A 279 8.58 -2.89 -22.26
CA GLU A 279 9.66 -3.06 -21.29
C GLU A 279 10.36 -4.42 -21.43
N GLU A 280 9.62 -5.46 -21.84
CA GLU A 280 10.19 -6.79 -22.09
C GLU A 280 11.21 -6.75 -23.24
N LEU A 281 10.89 -6.05 -24.34
CA LEU A 281 11.80 -5.88 -25.45
C LEU A 281 13.08 -5.13 -25.05
N ALA A 282 12.95 -4.08 -24.22
CA ALA A 282 14.11 -3.35 -23.73
C ALA A 282 15.02 -4.22 -22.85
N LEU A 283 14.44 -5.10 -22.02
CA LEU A 283 15.19 -6.07 -21.21
C LEU A 283 15.86 -7.16 -22.05
N LEU A 284 15.21 -7.62 -23.12
CA LEU A 284 15.82 -8.56 -24.08
C LEU A 284 17.02 -7.92 -24.78
N ARG A 285 16.89 -6.66 -25.22
CA ARG A 285 18.02 -5.91 -25.81
C ARG A 285 19.20 -5.77 -24.83
N LEU A 286 18.91 -5.54 -23.54
CA LEU A 286 19.94 -5.54 -22.50
C LEU A 286 20.62 -6.91 -22.38
N LEU A 287 19.86 -8.00 -22.33
CA LEU A 287 20.37 -9.36 -22.27
C LEU A 287 21.29 -9.66 -23.45
N GLU A 288 20.85 -9.38 -24.69
CA GLU A 288 21.61 -9.60 -25.89
C GLU A 288 22.88 -8.75 -25.94
N ARG A 289 22.81 -7.50 -25.50
CA ARG A 289 24.00 -6.64 -25.43
C ARG A 289 24.98 -7.13 -24.36
N ALA A 290 24.50 -7.56 -23.20
CA ALA A 290 25.34 -8.13 -22.15
C ALA A 290 26.10 -9.36 -22.65
N ARG A 291 25.44 -10.26 -23.39
CA ARG A 291 26.05 -11.45 -23.99
C ARG A 291 27.10 -11.12 -25.04
N ARG A 292 26.80 -10.18 -25.93
CA ARG A 292 27.77 -9.69 -26.91
C ARG A 292 29.04 -9.12 -26.27
N ASP A 293 28.87 -8.52 -25.10
CA ASP A 293 29.96 -7.93 -24.34
C ASP A 293 30.62 -8.93 -23.36
N GLY A 294 30.31 -10.24 -23.47
CA GLY A 294 30.89 -11.32 -22.69
C GLY A 294 30.37 -11.45 -21.25
N ILE A 295 29.29 -10.76 -20.90
CA ILE A 295 28.67 -10.88 -19.60
C ILE A 295 27.66 -12.04 -19.61
N VAL A 296 27.91 -13.04 -18.78
CA VAL A 296 27.02 -14.20 -18.67
C VAL A 296 25.90 -13.85 -17.70
N CYS A 297 24.69 -13.66 -18.23
CA CYS A 297 23.51 -13.39 -17.44
C CYS A 297 22.27 -14.05 -18.03
N GLN A 298 21.27 -14.27 -17.21
CA GLN A 298 19.97 -14.83 -17.54
C GLN A 298 18.88 -13.84 -17.19
N LEU A 299 17.74 -13.91 -17.88
CA LEU A 299 16.63 -12.97 -17.72
C LEU A 299 15.41 -13.66 -17.13
N LEU A 300 14.89 -13.12 -16.04
CA LEU A 300 13.60 -13.51 -15.46
C LEU A 300 12.58 -12.41 -15.75
N LEU A 301 11.60 -12.69 -16.59
CA LEU A 301 10.50 -11.78 -16.91
C LEU A 301 9.27 -12.14 -16.09
N VAL A 302 8.83 -11.26 -15.22
CA VAL A 302 7.59 -11.45 -14.46
C VAL A 302 6.59 -10.36 -14.87
N PRO A 303 5.68 -10.65 -15.82
CA PRO A 303 4.71 -9.66 -16.28
C PRO A 303 3.69 -9.33 -15.18
N ARG A 304 3.19 -8.11 -15.15
CA ARG A 304 2.14 -7.71 -14.20
C ARG A 304 0.84 -8.49 -14.39
N HIS A 305 0.58 -8.91 -15.62
CA HIS A 305 -0.60 -9.66 -16.04
C HIS A 305 -0.15 -10.94 -16.72
N ALA A 306 -0.41 -12.09 -16.08
CA ALA A 306 -0.04 -13.42 -16.59
C ALA A 306 -0.74 -13.72 -17.94
N GLU A 307 -1.87 -13.06 -18.22
CA GLU A 307 -2.64 -13.16 -19.46
C GLU A 307 -1.85 -12.67 -20.69
N ARG A 308 -0.78 -11.88 -20.47
CA ARG A 308 0.10 -11.41 -21.56
C ARG A 308 1.11 -12.46 -22.02
N ARG A 309 1.00 -13.70 -21.51
CA ARG A 309 1.88 -14.81 -21.86
C ARG A 309 2.09 -14.95 -23.36
N ASP A 310 1.01 -15.01 -24.13
CA ASP A 310 1.08 -15.25 -25.58
C ASP A 310 1.78 -14.11 -26.32
N GLU A 311 1.58 -12.86 -25.89
CA GLU A 311 2.30 -11.68 -26.41
C GLU A 311 3.82 -11.78 -26.15
N ILE A 312 4.19 -12.20 -24.93
CA ILE A 312 5.60 -12.33 -24.55
C ILE A 312 6.25 -13.53 -25.27
N VAL A 313 5.53 -14.63 -25.46
CA VAL A 313 6.00 -15.78 -26.23
C VAL A 313 6.28 -15.37 -27.68
N ALA A 314 5.35 -14.68 -28.33
CA ALA A 314 5.55 -14.20 -29.70
C ALA A 314 6.79 -13.30 -29.81
N LEU A 315 7.02 -12.42 -28.80
CA LEU A 315 8.23 -11.61 -28.75
C LEU A 315 9.50 -12.48 -28.61
N LEU A 316 9.48 -13.50 -27.76
CA LEU A 316 10.64 -14.37 -27.53
C LEU A 316 10.97 -15.23 -28.77
N GLU A 317 9.98 -15.62 -29.56
CA GLU A 317 10.14 -16.39 -30.79
C GLU A 317 10.89 -15.62 -31.91
N GLU A 318 10.90 -14.27 -31.82
CA GLU A 318 11.68 -13.41 -32.73
C GLU A 318 13.19 -13.36 -32.40
N HIS A 319 13.60 -13.94 -31.26
CA HIS A 319 14.96 -13.90 -30.76
C HIS A 319 15.59 -15.30 -30.66
N PRO A 320 16.88 -15.47 -30.97
CA PRO A 320 17.58 -16.75 -30.89
C PRO A 320 17.95 -17.11 -29.46
N LEU A 321 16.92 -17.21 -28.57
CA LEU A 321 17.05 -17.46 -27.15
C LEU A 321 16.31 -18.74 -26.74
N VAL A 322 16.90 -19.48 -25.82
CA VAL A 322 16.21 -20.61 -25.17
C VAL A 322 15.37 -20.05 -24.02
N TRP A 323 14.07 -20.30 -24.07
CA TRP A 323 13.16 -19.76 -23.05
C TRP A 323 12.22 -20.82 -22.45
N HIS A 324 11.71 -20.53 -21.26
CA HIS A 324 10.79 -21.38 -20.54
C HIS A 324 9.67 -20.56 -19.90
N LEU A 325 8.46 -21.15 -19.81
CA LEU A 325 7.33 -20.62 -19.07
C LEU A 325 7.20 -21.30 -17.71
N ARG A 326 7.18 -20.56 -16.62
CA ARG A 326 7.03 -21.10 -15.26
C ARG A 326 5.75 -21.92 -15.09
N SER A 327 4.66 -21.54 -15.76
CA SER A 327 3.40 -22.28 -15.73
C SER A 327 3.49 -23.69 -16.32
N ARG A 328 4.53 -24.02 -17.07
CA ARG A 328 4.80 -25.39 -17.56
C ARG A 328 5.53 -26.27 -16.55
N GLY A 329 5.77 -25.76 -15.32
CA GLY A 329 6.50 -26.46 -14.29
C GLY A 329 8.00 -26.18 -14.30
N GLN A 330 8.82 -27.15 -13.93
CA GLN A 330 10.27 -27.04 -13.91
C GLN A 330 10.84 -27.05 -15.32
N ALA A 331 11.85 -26.22 -15.58
CA ALA A 331 12.58 -26.21 -16.84
C ALA A 331 13.33 -27.55 -17.03
N MET A 332 13.30 -28.07 -18.27
CA MET A 332 13.95 -29.34 -18.62
C MET A 332 15.45 -29.20 -18.88
N GLY A 333 15.98 -27.99 -18.88
CA GLY A 333 17.39 -27.68 -19.14
C GLY A 333 17.70 -26.23 -18.87
N LEU A 334 18.89 -25.80 -19.29
CA LEU A 334 19.30 -24.41 -19.14
C LEU A 334 18.55 -23.51 -20.11
N VAL A 335 18.16 -22.35 -19.64
CA VAL A 335 17.44 -21.33 -20.43
C VAL A 335 18.12 -19.97 -20.32
N ASP A 336 17.91 -19.16 -21.33
CA ASP A 336 18.34 -17.77 -21.37
C ASP A 336 17.33 -16.84 -20.71
N VAL A 337 16.04 -17.18 -20.90
CA VAL A 337 14.92 -16.40 -20.38
C VAL A 337 13.91 -17.35 -19.72
N CYS A 338 13.51 -17.03 -18.50
CA CYS A 338 12.34 -17.64 -17.87
C CYS A 338 11.24 -16.59 -17.71
N VAL A 339 10.02 -16.92 -18.12
CA VAL A 339 8.84 -16.08 -17.91
C VAL A 339 8.08 -16.58 -16.69
N GLY A 340 8.01 -15.79 -15.65
CA GLY A 340 7.22 -16.03 -14.45
C GLY A 340 5.75 -15.65 -14.69
N ASP A 341 5.07 -16.44 -15.50
CA ASP A 341 3.66 -16.27 -15.90
C ASP A 341 2.66 -16.88 -14.91
N THR A 342 3.08 -17.03 -13.66
CA THR A 342 2.27 -17.50 -12.53
C THR A 342 1.88 -16.35 -11.62
N THR A 343 0.82 -16.53 -10.83
CA THR A 343 0.34 -15.49 -9.91
C THR A 343 0.82 -15.77 -8.49
N GLY A 344 1.30 -14.70 -7.80
CA GLY A 344 1.64 -14.74 -6.36
C GLY A 344 3.08 -15.16 -6.06
N GLU A 345 3.92 -15.47 -7.06
CA GLU A 345 5.31 -15.90 -6.85
C GLU A 345 6.35 -14.78 -6.93
N LEU A 346 5.97 -13.53 -7.24
CA LEU A 346 6.93 -12.44 -7.48
C LEU A 346 7.94 -12.27 -6.35
N GLN A 347 7.50 -12.30 -5.08
CA GLN A 347 8.38 -12.15 -3.92
C GLN A 347 9.40 -13.30 -3.83
N ARG A 348 8.99 -14.53 -4.14
CA ARG A 348 9.86 -15.69 -4.20
C ARG A 348 10.86 -15.57 -5.35
N LEU A 349 10.36 -15.23 -6.53
CA LEU A 349 11.17 -15.08 -7.75
C LEU A 349 12.18 -13.91 -7.65
N THR A 350 11.83 -12.83 -6.95
CA THR A 350 12.74 -11.70 -6.75
C THR A 350 14.01 -12.10 -5.99
N GLN A 351 13.96 -13.14 -5.18
CA GLN A 351 15.10 -13.53 -4.34
C GLN A 351 16.29 -14.09 -5.12
N VAL A 352 16.05 -14.68 -6.28
CA VAL A 352 17.14 -15.18 -7.15
C VAL A 352 17.76 -14.10 -8.04
N ALA A 353 17.21 -12.89 -8.06
CA ALA A 353 17.70 -11.79 -8.88
C ALA A 353 18.96 -11.13 -8.30
N ASP A 354 19.85 -10.67 -9.17
CA ASP A 354 21.04 -9.87 -8.85
C ASP A 354 20.86 -8.39 -9.23
N LEU A 355 19.93 -8.10 -10.14
CA LEU A 355 19.55 -6.74 -10.55
C LEU A 355 18.05 -6.74 -10.90
N VAL A 356 17.30 -5.75 -10.42
CA VAL A 356 15.85 -5.68 -10.62
C VAL A 356 15.47 -4.41 -11.38
N PHE A 357 14.81 -4.59 -12.51
CA PHE A 357 14.06 -3.52 -13.18
C PHE A 357 12.60 -3.55 -12.70
N VAL A 358 12.09 -2.41 -12.21
CA VAL A 358 10.70 -2.27 -11.77
C VAL A 358 9.84 -1.76 -12.91
N GLY A 359 8.90 -2.56 -13.34
CA GLY A 359 8.08 -2.30 -14.53
C GLY A 359 7.01 -1.22 -14.35
N LYS A 360 6.31 -0.93 -15.45
CA LYS A 360 5.36 0.17 -15.62
C LYS A 360 5.99 1.54 -15.37
N SER A 361 7.29 1.63 -15.53
CA SER A 361 8.07 2.79 -15.14
C SER A 361 8.66 3.56 -16.32
N LEU A 362 8.78 2.94 -17.50
CA LEU A 362 9.22 3.61 -18.71
C LEU A 362 8.04 4.16 -19.53
N PRO A 363 8.17 5.33 -20.15
CA PRO A 363 7.18 5.84 -21.11
C PRO A 363 6.92 4.83 -22.25
N PRO A 364 5.71 4.69 -22.78
CA PRO A 364 4.52 5.49 -22.47
C PRO A 364 3.73 5.03 -21.23
N ASN A 365 4.24 4.05 -20.47
CA ASN A 365 3.59 3.56 -19.27
C ASN A 365 3.59 4.65 -18.17
N GLU A 366 2.58 4.61 -17.28
CA GLU A 366 2.42 5.57 -16.20
C GLU A 366 2.08 4.87 -14.87
N GLY A 367 2.54 5.44 -13.78
CA GLY A 367 2.17 5.04 -12.44
C GLY A 367 3.20 4.19 -11.71
N GLY A 368 3.98 3.37 -12.40
CA GLY A 368 4.97 2.47 -11.81
C GLY A 368 4.39 1.28 -11.05
N GLN A 369 5.24 0.32 -10.75
CA GLN A 369 4.98 -0.80 -9.83
C GLN A 369 5.77 -0.62 -8.53
N THR A 370 5.50 -1.48 -7.51
CA THR A 370 6.14 -1.35 -6.21
C THR A 370 7.62 -1.74 -6.22
N PRO A 371 8.53 -0.86 -5.78
CA PRO A 371 9.95 -1.20 -5.59
C PRO A 371 10.23 -1.79 -4.19
N ILE A 372 9.22 -1.81 -3.31
CA ILE A 372 9.41 -1.99 -1.86
C ILE A 372 9.89 -3.41 -1.53
N GLU A 373 9.29 -4.43 -2.17
CA GLU A 373 9.66 -5.82 -1.92
C GLU A 373 11.09 -6.13 -2.38
N ALA A 374 11.48 -5.60 -3.53
CA ALA A 374 12.84 -5.77 -4.04
C ALA A 374 13.86 -5.02 -3.15
N ALA A 375 13.53 -3.83 -2.68
CA ALA A 375 14.35 -3.09 -1.73
C ALA A 375 14.50 -3.83 -0.38
N ALA A 376 13.40 -4.41 0.13
CA ALA A 376 13.40 -5.20 1.36
C ALA A 376 14.26 -6.47 1.25
N LEU A 377 14.32 -7.05 0.04
CA LEU A 377 15.17 -8.19 -0.28
C LEU A 377 16.63 -7.78 -0.60
N GLY A 378 16.98 -6.52 -0.43
CA GLY A 378 18.34 -6.02 -0.68
C GLY A 378 18.75 -6.13 -2.15
N LYS A 379 17.84 -5.93 -3.09
CA LYS A 379 18.16 -5.98 -4.50
C LYS A 379 18.50 -4.59 -5.04
N PRO A 380 19.56 -4.45 -5.86
CA PRO A 380 19.82 -3.23 -6.63
C PRO A 380 18.65 -2.97 -7.57
N LEU A 381 18.18 -1.71 -7.65
CA LEU A 381 16.97 -1.35 -8.36
C LEU A 381 17.27 -0.45 -9.57
N MET A 382 16.50 -0.63 -10.62
CA MET A 382 16.37 0.30 -11.75
C MET A 382 14.90 0.55 -12.03
N PHE A 383 14.53 1.79 -12.38
CA PHE A 383 13.19 2.13 -12.82
C PHE A 383 13.18 3.42 -13.64
N GLY A 384 12.17 3.57 -14.49
CA GLY A 384 11.95 4.78 -15.28
C GLY A 384 11.29 5.91 -14.48
N PRO A 385 11.04 7.08 -15.11
CA PRO A 385 10.52 8.28 -14.45
C PRO A 385 9.03 8.20 -14.11
N ALA A 386 8.31 7.24 -14.69
CA ALA A 386 6.85 7.14 -14.56
C ALA A 386 6.38 6.45 -13.27
N MET A 387 6.97 6.80 -12.12
CA MET A 387 6.74 6.16 -10.82
C MET A 387 5.77 6.94 -9.90
N SER A 388 4.77 7.61 -10.47
CA SER A 388 3.89 8.53 -9.73
C SER A 388 3.12 7.90 -8.55
N ASN A 389 2.77 6.61 -8.61
CA ASN A 389 2.11 5.90 -7.51
C ASN A 389 3.04 5.63 -6.32
N PHE A 390 4.35 5.61 -6.56
CA PHE A 390 5.37 5.27 -5.57
C PHE A 390 6.41 6.38 -5.37
N ARG A 391 6.13 7.59 -5.86
CA ARG A 391 7.06 8.73 -5.85
C ARG A 391 7.85 8.91 -4.54
N PRO A 392 7.23 8.95 -3.34
CA PRO A 392 8.00 9.13 -2.11
C PRO A 392 9.00 8.00 -1.84
N ALA A 393 8.65 6.76 -2.19
CA ALA A 393 9.54 5.62 -2.01
C ALA A 393 10.69 5.66 -3.03
N THR A 394 10.39 5.96 -4.29
CA THR A 394 11.41 6.02 -5.36
C THR A 394 12.38 7.17 -5.18
N GLU A 395 11.91 8.36 -4.81
CA GLU A 395 12.77 9.50 -4.47
C GLU A 395 13.71 9.15 -3.30
N ALA A 396 13.20 8.52 -2.25
CA ALA A 396 13.99 8.11 -1.11
C ALA A 396 15.00 6.99 -1.43
N LEU A 397 14.64 6.03 -2.30
CA LEU A 397 15.56 4.98 -2.76
C LEU A 397 16.69 5.55 -3.63
N LEU A 398 16.39 6.53 -4.51
CA LEU A 398 17.39 7.24 -5.30
C LEU A 398 18.35 8.02 -4.39
N GLN A 399 17.83 8.78 -3.44
CA GLN A 399 18.63 9.54 -2.46
C GLN A 399 19.51 8.63 -1.60
N ALA A 400 19.02 7.43 -1.26
CA ALA A 400 19.77 6.43 -0.52
C ALA A 400 20.85 5.74 -1.35
N GLY A 401 20.88 5.94 -2.67
CA GLY A 401 21.77 5.23 -3.59
C GLY A 401 21.43 3.76 -3.80
N ALA A 402 20.17 3.38 -3.55
CA ALA A 402 19.65 2.02 -3.71
C ALA A 402 19.11 1.74 -5.10
N ALA A 403 18.88 2.79 -5.90
CA ALA A 403 18.27 2.69 -7.22
C ALA A 403 18.96 3.59 -8.24
N ALA A 404 18.81 3.22 -9.51
CA ALA A 404 19.16 4.04 -10.67
C ALA A 404 17.88 4.48 -11.39
N LEU A 405 17.79 5.76 -11.72
CA LEU A 405 16.74 6.32 -12.55
C LEU A 405 17.15 6.23 -14.01
N LEU A 406 16.24 5.77 -14.84
CA LEU A 406 16.40 5.60 -16.30
C LEU A 406 15.44 6.54 -17.00
N GLU A 407 15.87 7.31 -17.97
CA GLU A 407 14.96 8.20 -18.70
C GLU A 407 14.15 7.47 -19.78
N ASN A 408 14.76 6.45 -20.40
CA ASN A 408 14.16 5.73 -21.54
C ASN A 408 14.77 4.31 -21.70
N GLU A 409 14.33 3.60 -22.72
CA GLU A 409 14.80 2.24 -23.05
C GLU A 409 16.30 2.16 -23.36
N VAL A 410 16.88 3.19 -23.97
CA VAL A 410 18.32 3.22 -24.32
C VAL A 410 19.14 3.27 -23.03
N GLU A 411 18.75 4.13 -22.11
CA GLU A 411 19.40 4.20 -20.79
C GLU A 411 19.20 2.92 -19.98
N LEU A 412 18.07 2.21 -20.12
CA LEU A 412 17.90 0.90 -19.51
C LEU A 412 19.01 -0.05 -19.98
N VAL A 413 19.30 -0.09 -21.27
CA VAL A 413 20.36 -0.94 -21.81
C VAL A 413 21.73 -0.49 -21.31
N ASP A 414 22.06 0.80 -21.41
CA ASP A 414 23.40 1.30 -21.08
C ASP A 414 23.69 1.23 -19.57
N GLN A 415 22.79 1.71 -18.73
CA GLN A 415 22.96 1.66 -17.27
C GLN A 415 22.81 0.25 -16.72
N GLY A 416 21.90 -0.56 -17.29
CA GLY A 416 21.76 -1.96 -16.95
C GLY A 416 23.05 -2.74 -17.22
N LEU A 417 23.66 -2.52 -18.38
CA LEU A 417 24.95 -3.11 -18.75
C LEU A 417 26.07 -2.68 -17.78
N ALA A 418 26.13 -1.39 -17.45
CA ALA A 418 27.11 -0.88 -16.49
C ALA A 418 26.93 -1.52 -15.10
N LEU A 419 25.70 -1.70 -14.65
CA LEU A 419 25.39 -2.36 -13.38
C LEU A 419 25.69 -3.87 -13.42
N LEU A 420 25.43 -4.56 -14.53
CA LEU A 420 25.79 -5.99 -14.67
C LEU A 420 27.31 -6.20 -14.60
N ARG A 421 28.12 -5.26 -15.09
CA ARG A 421 29.60 -5.32 -15.04
C ARG A 421 30.18 -4.98 -13.65
N ASP A 422 29.52 -4.11 -12.92
CA ASP A 422 30.07 -3.55 -11.66
C ASP A 422 29.42 -4.22 -10.42
N GLU A 423 30.03 -5.32 -9.99
CA GLU A 423 29.61 -6.04 -8.79
C GLU A 423 29.66 -5.16 -7.51
N LYS A 424 30.70 -4.32 -7.37
CA LYS A 424 30.87 -3.45 -6.21
C LYS A 424 29.74 -2.43 -6.14
N ARG A 425 29.36 -1.86 -7.29
CA ARG A 425 28.24 -0.93 -7.36
C ARG A 425 26.93 -1.63 -7.00
N ARG A 426 26.67 -2.83 -7.54
CA ARG A 426 25.48 -3.63 -7.17
C ARG A 426 25.46 -3.92 -5.66
N ALA A 427 26.55 -4.37 -5.08
CA ALA A 427 26.65 -4.63 -3.63
C ALA A 427 26.39 -3.37 -2.79
N THR A 428 26.91 -2.22 -3.22
CA THR A 428 26.66 -0.93 -2.54
C THR A 428 25.18 -0.55 -2.60
N MET A 429 24.53 -0.68 -3.78
CA MET A 429 23.10 -0.42 -3.96
C MET A 429 22.26 -1.38 -3.13
N ALA A 430 22.59 -2.66 -3.11
CA ALA A 430 21.94 -3.69 -2.31
C ALA A 430 21.96 -3.35 -0.81
N ALA A 431 23.15 -3.00 -0.28
CA ALA A 431 23.29 -2.58 1.11
C ALA A 431 22.51 -1.29 1.42
N ALA A 432 22.44 -0.36 0.47
CA ALA A 432 21.64 0.86 0.60
C ALA A 432 20.14 0.56 0.64
N ALA A 433 19.66 -0.37 -0.20
CA ALA A 433 18.26 -0.82 -0.22
C ALA A 433 17.84 -1.45 1.13
N VAL A 434 18.69 -2.32 1.69
CA VAL A 434 18.45 -2.92 3.03
C VAL A 434 18.38 -1.84 4.10
N ARG A 435 19.37 -0.93 4.14
CA ARG A 435 19.37 0.18 5.14
C ARG A 435 18.13 1.04 5.02
N TRP A 436 17.74 1.38 3.79
CA TRP A 436 16.53 2.16 3.55
C TRP A 436 15.28 1.42 4.06
N HIS A 437 15.15 0.13 3.76
CA HIS A 437 14.01 -0.67 4.21
C HIS A 437 13.96 -0.74 5.74
N VAL A 438 15.06 -1.09 6.40
CA VAL A 438 15.15 -1.18 7.87
C VAL A 438 14.78 0.15 8.53
N ALA A 439 15.22 1.28 7.97
CA ALA A 439 14.89 2.61 8.50
C ALA A 439 13.41 2.97 8.35
N ASN A 440 12.72 2.39 7.39
CA ASN A 440 11.31 2.73 7.08
C ASN A 440 10.31 1.68 7.57
N GLN A 441 10.73 0.49 7.97
CA GLN A 441 9.85 -0.56 8.52
C GLN A 441 9.39 -0.24 9.95
N GLY A 442 8.44 -1.03 10.48
CA GLY A 442 7.92 -0.90 11.85
C GLY A 442 6.76 0.08 11.98
N ALA A 443 6.20 0.55 10.86
CA ALA A 443 5.03 1.42 10.86
C ALA A 443 3.80 0.74 11.49
N VAL A 444 3.61 -0.55 11.28
CA VAL A 444 2.51 -1.34 11.87
C VAL A 444 2.62 -1.35 13.39
N GLU A 445 3.78 -1.69 13.93
CA GLU A 445 3.97 -1.78 15.39
C GLU A 445 3.89 -0.38 16.05
N ARG A 446 4.41 0.66 15.41
CA ARG A 446 4.21 2.04 15.89
C ARG A 446 2.73 2.43 15.87
N THR A 447 2.01 2.08 14.80
CA THR A 447 0.56 2.33 14.70
C THR A 447 -0.21 1.58 15.78
N VAL A 448 0.06 0.29 16.00
CA VAL A 448 -0.59 -0.51 17.06
C VAL A 448 -0.30 0.07 18.44
N ARG A 449 0.92 0.51 18.71
CA ARG A 449 1.28 1.17 19.99
C ARG A 449 0.46 2.43 20.23
N GLU A 450 0.26 3.25 19.19
CA GLU A 450 -0.60 4.45 19.29
C GLU A 450 -2.08 4.12 19.48
N LEU A 451 -2.54 2.98 18.95
CA LEU A 451 -3.91 2.51 19.11
C LEU A 451 -4.16 1.78 20.43
N ALA A 452 -3.13 1.22 21.08
CA ALA A 452 -3.27 0.39 22.28
C ALA A 452 -4.09 1.03 23.42
N PRO A 453 -3.97 2.33 23.74
CA PRO A 453 -4.81 2.97 24.76
C PRO A 453 -6.30 2.97 24.41
N LEU A 454 -6.63 3.04 23.10
CA LEU A 454 -8.01 3.05 22.62
C LEU A 454 -8.61 1.64 22.54
N LEU A 455 -7.78 0.60 22.39
CA LEU A 455 -8.20 -0.80 22.40
C LEU A 455 -8.53 -1.32 23.81
N ARG A 456 -7.90 -0.77 24.85
CA ARG A 456 -8.10 -1.18 26.25
C ARG A 456 -9.29 -0.51 26.95
N GLN A 457 -9.87 0.52 26.34
CA GLN A 457 -10.93 1.31 26.92
C GLN A 457 -12.34 0.90 26.43
N ALA A 458 -12.44 -0.08 25.55
CA ALA A 458 -13.68 -0.52 24.92
C ALA A 458 -14.41 -1.61 25.71
#